data_31e5442c5fcfd7e46ab792c12a298699
#
_entry.id   31e5442c5fcfd7e46ab792c12a298699
#
_cell.length_a   1.000
_cell.length_b   1.000
_cell.length_c   1.000
_cell.angle_alpha   90.00
_cell.angle_beta   90.00
_cell.angle_gamma   90.00
#
_symmetry.space_group_name_H-M   'P 1'
#
loop_
_entity.id
_entity.type
_entity.pdbx_description
1 polymer ?
#
loop_
_entity_poly.entity_id
_entity_poly.type
_entity_poly.pdbx_seq_one_letter_code
_entity_poly.pdbx_strand_id
1 'polypeptide(L)'
;SSDQELKVGKWQPYQGDEVSWSKMLQNFPDKGYLNDNSWSNHLSNMGWVCLRWEFSRSGSPKAYCQSFFKSYPFRLGMLWIPDGIVGDHRYSASLHQDLFHSLNLRYCYIRLRDSMVFNVDDCIKLLVGGWVRPKTSLSAAMTMSLDISQPVEVIRAGLTQSWRKTLKKSSAMPFSIVVVNDPVAIASLYLEMKSSKSLRTREIYSDVAIKSLMKIFGNNIVVVGAKDAEGS
;
A
#
# COMPACT_ATOMS: atom_id res chain seq x y z
N SER A 1 -29.50 -15.48 -7.25
CA SER A 1 -29.98 -14.66 -6.10
C SER A 1 -28.87 -13.78 -5.48
N SER A 2 -27.57 -14.10 -5.68
CA SER A 2 -26.45 -13.32 -5.15
C SER A 2 -26.30 -11.90 -5.76
N ASP A 3 -26.68 -11.72 -7.02
CA ASP A 3 -26.56 -10.44 -7.72
C ASP A 3 -27.60 -9.38 -7.31
N GLN A 4 -28.77 -9.81 -6.84
CA GLN A 4 -29.76 -8.87 -6.30
C GLN A 4 -29.38 -8.35 -4.91
N GLU A 5 -28.62 -9.12 -4.15
CA GLU A 5 -28.19 -8.74 -2.81
C GLU A 5 -27.12 -7.64 -2.80
N LEU A 6 -26.31 -7.50 -3.88
CA LEU A 6 -25.28 -6.47 -4.01
C LEU A 6 -25.86 -5.07 -4.30
N LYS A 7 -27.13 -5.00 -4.78
CA LYS A 7 -27.76 -3.74 -5.23
C LYS A 7 -28.30 -2.82 -4.11
N VAL A 8 -28.25 -3.19 -2.85
CA VAL A 8 -28.89 -2.42 -1.74
C VAL A 8 -27.89 -1.62 -0.91
N GLY A 9 -26.64 -1.59 -1.26
CA GLY A 9 -25.60 -0.82 -0.57
C GLY A 9 -24.84 0.11 -1.50
N LYS A 10 -24.15 1.12 -0.94
CA LYS A 10 -23.29 2.06 -1.68
C LYS A 10 -22.08 2.46 -0.87
N TRP A 11 -21.04 2.87 -1.56
CA TRP A 11 -19.91 3.56 -0.97
C TRP A 11 -20.25 5.01 -0.68
N GLN A 12 -19.91 5.47 0.51
CA GLN A 12 -20.12 6.84 0.96
C GLN A 12 -18.90 7.32 1.74
N PRO A 13 -18.69 8.64 1.85
CA PRO A 13 -17.62 9.16 2.68
C PRO A 13 -17.74 8.68 4.12
N TYR A 14 -16.63 8.19 4.67
CA TYR A 14 -16.55 7.79 6.08
C TYR A 14 -16.67 9.02 6.98
N GLN A 15 -17.56 8.96 7.97
CA GLN A 15 -17.89 10.12 8.82
C GLN A 15 -17.07 10.17 10.11
N GLY A 16 -16.23 9.17 10.39
CA GLY A 16 -15.37 9.16 11.56
C GLY A 16 -14.09 9.97 11.38
N ASP A 17 -13.47 10.31 12.50
CA ASP A 17 -12.15 10.94 12.55
C ASP A 17 -11.02 9.91 12.40
N GLU A 18 -9.76 10.38 12.49
CA GLU A 18 -8.57 9.52 12.38
C GLU A 18 -8.46 8.48 13.51
N VAL A 19 -8.93 8.82 14.72
CA VAL A 19 -8.91 7.90 15.87
C VAL A 19 -9.90 6.78 15.64
N SER A 20 -11.12 7.12 15.22
CA SER A 20 -12.17 6.15 14.87
C SER A 20 -11.74 5.24 13.72
N TRP A 21 -11.06 5.81 12.71
CA TRP A 21 -10.48 5.05 11.61
C TRP A 21 -9.46 4.02 12.08
N SER A 22 -8.48 4.43 12.89
CA SER A 22 -7.48 3.52 13.45
C SER A 22 -8.10 2.42 14.31
N LYS A 23 -9.11 2.76 15.13
CA LYS A 23 -9.81 1.79 15.96
C LYS A 23 -10.59 0.78 15.11
N MET A 24 -11.27 1.25 14.08
CA MET A 24 -11.99 0.39 13.13
C MET A 24 -11.05 -0.60 12.45
N LEU A 25 -9.88 -0.13 11.97
CA LEU A 25 -8.88 -0.98 11.32
C LEU A 25 -8.36 -2.12 12.20
N GLN A 26 -8.37 -1.98 13.53
CA GLN A 26 -7.93 -3.04 14.44
C GLN A 26 -8.79 -4.30 14.36
N ASN A 27 -10.01 -4.19 13.85
CA ASN A 27 -10.91 -5.33 13.68
C ASN A 27 -10.57 -6.19 12.43
N PHE A 28 -9.59 -5.75 11.61
CA PHE A 28 -9.21 -6.42 10.38
C PHE A 28 -7.74 -6.82 10.44
N PRO A 29 -7.43 -8.11 10.63
CA PRO A 29 -6.04 -8.58 10.79
C PRO A 29 -5.22 -8.49 9.49
N ASP A 30 -5.87 -8.49 8.35
CA ASP A 30 -5.29 -8.45 7.00
C ASP A 30 -5.13 -7.03 6.44
N LYS A 31 -5.41 -6.02 7.26
CA LYS A 31 -5.18 -4.62 6.85
C LYS A 31 -3.72 -4.38 6.50
N GLY A 32 -3.48 -3.74 5.36
CA GLY A 32 -2.15 -3.27 5.00
C GLY A 32 -1.78 -1.95 5.69
N TYR A 33 -0.48 -1.68 5.81
CA TYR A 33 0.04 -0.44 6.41
C TYR A 33 -0.32 0.83 5.61
N LEU A 34 -0.69 0.66 4.33
CA LEU A 34 -1.10 1.76 3.46
C LEU A 34 -2.50 2.29 3.80
N ASN A 35 -3.25 1.59 4.65
CA ASN A 35 -4.52 2.06 5.20
C ASN A 35 -4.34 2.81 6.53
N ASP A 36 -3.13 2.85 7.10
CA ASP A 36 -2.84 3.50 8.37
C ASP A 36 -2.81 5.04 8.26
N ASN A 37 -3.12 5.72 9.36
CA ASN A 37 -3.04 7.17 9.47
C ASN A 37 -1.64 7.71 9.20
N SER A 38 -0.60 7.01 9.63
CA SER A 38 0.78 7.41 9.40
C SER A 38 1.09 7.53 7.92
N TRP A 39 0.58 6.58 7.11
CA TRP A 39 0.72 6.65 5.65
C TRP A 39 -0.06 7.82 5.05
N SER A 40 -1.29 8.06 5.50
CA SER A 40 -2.09 9.18 5.03
C SER A 40 -1.44 10.52 5.35
N ASN A 41 -0.86 10.68 6.53
CA ASN A 41 -0.13 11.88 6.95
C ASN A 41 1.13 12.08 6.09
N HIS A 42 1.86 11.01 5.80
CA HIS A 42 3.02 11.09 4.91
C HIS A 42 2.63 11.56 3.50
N LEU A 43 1.60 10.98 2.91
CA LEU A 43 1.14 11.37 1.56
C LEU A 43 0.52 12.77 1.54
N SER A 44 -0.15 13.20 2.61
CA SER A 44 -0.68 14.57 2.74
C SER A 44 0.45 15.61 2.69
N ASN A 45 1.59 15.34 3.30
CA ASN A 45 2.79 16.18 3.19
C ASN A 45 3.36 16.22 1.75
N MET A 46 3.00 15.28 0.91
CA MET A 46 3.36 15.21 -0.52
C MET A 46 2.25 15.76 -1.43
N GLY A 47 1.28 16.46 -0.89
CA GLY A 47 0.19 17.11 -1.63
C GLY A 47 -0.91 16.17 -2.12
N TRP A 48 -1.10 15.03 -1.46
CA TRP A 48 -2.26 14.18 -1.67
C TRP A 48 -3.35 14.51 -0.64
N VAL A 49 -4.61 14.41 -1.05
CA VAL A 49 -5.76 14.49 -0.14
C VAL A 49 -6.19 13.06 0.20
N CYS A 50 -6.17 12.72 1.48
CA CYS A 50 -6.68 11.44 1.95
C CYS A 50 -8.20 11.49 1.99
N LEU A 51 -8.84 10.51 1.36
CA LEU A 51 -10.28 10.31 1.38
C LEU A 51 -10.57 8.91 1.89
N ARG A 52 -11.51 8.80 2.83
CA ARG A 52 -11.94 7.55 3.43
C ARG A 52 -13.38 7.27 3.10
N TRP A 53 -13.68 6.02 2.88
CA TRP A 53 -14.96 5.55 2.39
C TRP A 53 -15.41 4.34 3.18
N GLU A 54 -16.71 4.21 3.34
CA GLU A 54 -17.35 3.01 3.88
C GLU A 54 -18.43 2.51 2.93
N PHE A 55 -18.54 1.21 2.80
CA PHE A 55 -19.66 0.56 2.16
C PHE A 55 -20.64 0.11 3.21
N SER A 56 -21.84 0.65 3.16
CA SER A 56 -22.90 0.29 4.09
C SER A 56 -24.05 -0.40 3.37
N ARG A 57 -24.54 -1.47 3.98
CA ARG A 57 -25.73 -2.19 3.54
C ARG A 57 -26.71 -2.32 4.70
N SER A 58 -27.96 -1.90 4.46
CA SER A 58 -29.00 -1.90 5.50
C SER A 58 -28.56 -1.21 6.80
N GLY A 59 -27.82 -0.09 6.67
CA GLY A 59 -27.30 0.69 7.80
C GLY A 59 -26.13 0.06 8.55
N SER A 60 -25.58 -1.07 8.07
CA SER A 60 -24.42 -1.72 8.70
C SER A 60 -23.20 -1.64 7.78
N PRO A 61 -22.08 -1.06 8.23
CA PRO A 61 -20.83 -1.04 7.46
C PRO A 61 -20.31 -2.46 7.22
N LYS A 62 -19.84 -2.73 5.98
CA LYS A 62 -19.35 -4.03 5.52
C LYS A 62 -17.92 -3.99 5.00
N ALA A 63 -17.52 -2.85 4.47
CA ALA A 63 -16.19 -2.66 3.92
C ALA A 63 -15.77 -1.20 4.01
N TYR A 64 -14.47 -0.99 3.97
CA TYR A 64 -13.84 0.34 4.07
C TYR A 64 -12.75 0.48 3.03
N CYS A 65 -12.45 1.72 2.64
CA CYS A 65 -11.42 2.03 1.68
C CYS A 65 -10.73 3.33 2.03
N GLN A 66 -9.39 3.35 1.98
CA GLN A 66 -8.60 4.57 2.01
C GLN A 66 -8.07 4.86 0.61
N SER A 67 -8.26 6.08 0.14
CA SER A 67 -7.81 6.52 -1.17
C SER A 67 -7.11 7.87 -1.07
N PHE A 68 -6.24 8.14 -2.05
CA PHE A 68 -5.47 9.37 -2.15
C PHE A 68 -5.82 10.09 -3.43
N PHE A 69 -6.21 11.33 -3.31
CA PHE A 69 -6.76 12.13 -4.38
C PHE A 69 -5.84 13.29 -4.75
N LYS A 70 -5.69 13.53 -6.04
CA LYS A 70 -5.13 14.77 -6.61
C LYS A 70 -6.09 15.35 -7.63
N SER A 71 -6.39 16.64 -7.48
CA SER A 71 -7.18 17.41 -8.46
C SER A 71 -6.24 18.11 -9.44
N TYR A 72 -6.73 18.28 -10.65
CA TYR A 72 -6.09 19.01 -11.74
C TYR A 72 -7.09 20.00 -12.35
N PRO A 73 -6.62 20.99 -13.13
CA PRO A 73 -7.50 21.91 -13.85
C PRO A 73 -8.60 21.20 -14.66
N PHE A 74 -9.66 21.90 -14.98
CA PHE A 74 -10.80 21.41 -15.78
C PHE A 74 -11.58 20.25 -15.15
N ARG A 75 -11.61 20.15 -13.83
CA ARG A 75 -12.29 19.08 -13.07
C ARG A 75 -11.76 17.68 -13.40
N LEU A 76 -10.46 17.61 -13.64
CA LEU A 76 -9.76 16.32 -13.79
C LEU A 76 -9.29 15.84 -12.43
N GLY A 77 -9.21 14.52 -12.24
CA GLY A 77 -8.73 13.94 -11.00
C GLY A 77 -7.95 12.66 -11.19
N MET A 78 -7.14 12.36 -10.19
CA MET A 78 -6.50 11.07 -10.02
C MET A 78 -6.81 10.55 -8.61
N LEU A 79 -7.35 9.36 -8.53
CA LEU A 79 -7.63 8.65 -7.28
C LEU A 79 -6.80 7.38 -7.22
N TRP A 80 -6.02 7.24 -6.18
CA TRP A 80 -5.17 6.07 -5.95
C TRP A 80 -5.63 5.33 -4.70
N ILE A 81 -5.89 4.04 -4.84
CA ILE A 81 -6.28 3.11 -3.78
C ILE A 81 -5.15 2.08 -3.68
N PRO A 82 -4.15 2.31 -2.80
CA PRO A 82 -2.90 1.55 -2.80
C PRO A 82 -2.99 0.15 -2.20
N ASP A 83 -4.01 -0.13 -1.41
CA ASP A 83 -4.12 -1.35 -0.61
C ASP A 83 -5.51 -1.99 -0.68
N GLY A 84 -6.28 -1.65 -1.71
CA GLY A 84 -7.61 -2.19 -1.89
C GLY A 84 -8.62 -1.72 -0.85
N ILE A 85 -9.54 -2.58 -0.55
CA ILE A 85 -10.54 -2.39 0.50
C ILE A 85 -10.23 -3.26 1.71
N VAL A 86 -10.77 -2.89 2.85
CA VAL A 86 -10.70 -3.63 4.11
C VAL A 86 -12.10 -4.14 4.42
N GLY A 87 -12.22 -5.41 4.80
CA GLY A 87 -13.50 -6.05 5.06
C GLY A 87 -14.00 -6.91 3.89
N ASP A 88 -15.25 -6.79 3.51
CA ASP A 88 -15.84 -7.65 2.49
C ASP A 88 -15.49 -7.19 1.06
N HIS A 89 -14.53 -7.85 0.46
CA HIS A 89 -13.98 -7.53 -0.86
C HIS A 89 -14.96 -7.69 -2.03
N ARG A 90 -16.10 -8.34 -1.82
CA ARG A 90 -17.16 -8.44 -2.85
C ARG A 90 -17.67 -7.08 -3.31
N TYR A 91 -17.48 -6.05 -2.50
CA TYR A 91 -17.93 -4.69 -2.81
C TYR A 91 -16.93 -3.86 -3.60
N SER A 92 -15.74 -4.37 -3.93
CA SER A 92 -14.73 -3.67 -4.74
C SER A 92 -15.24 -3.34 -6.15
N ALA A 93 -16.12 -4.16 -6.71
CA ALA A 93 -16.58 -4.02 -8.09
C ALA A 93 -17.29 -2.69 -8.36
N SER A 94 -18.11 -2.20 -7.42
CA SER A 94 -18.87 -0.94 -7.56
C SER A 94 -18.12 0.30 -7.08
N LEU A 95 -17.00 0.13 -6.39
CA LEU A 95 -16.29 1.19 -5.69
C LEU A 95 -16.03 2.43 -6.56
N HIS A 96 -15.49 2.24 -7.77
CA HIS A 96 -15.08 3.36 -8.63
C HIS A 96 -16.27 4.23 -9.07
N GLN A 97 -17.45 3.66 -9.25
CA GLN A 97 -18.66 4.39 -9.67
C GLN A 97 -19.10 5.35 -8.58
N ASP A 98 -19.23 4.86 -7.35
CA ASP A 98 -19.66 5.66 -6.21
C ASP A 98 -18.65 6.76 -5.87
N LEU A 99 -17.35 6.44 -5.91
CA LEU A 99 -16.28 7.41 -5.68
C LEU A 99 -16.27 8.50 -6.74
N PHE A 100 -16.38 8.14 -8.01
CA PHE A 100 -16.43 9.11 -9.10
C PHE A 100 -17.60 10.08 -8.97
N HIS A 101 -18.80 9.55 -8.68
CA HIS A 101 -19.99 10.38 -8.46
C HIS A 101 -19.83 11.34 -7.28
N SER A 102 -19.24 10.87 -6.18
CA SER A 102 -19.03 11.68 -4.97
C SER A 102 -18.04 12.84 -5.17
N LEU A 103 -17.07 12.70 -6.09
CA LEU A 103 -16.03 13.70 -6.33
C LEU A 103 -16.45 14.82 -7.31
N ASN A 104 -17.60 14.70 -7.96
CA ASN A 104 -18.10 15.68 -8.93
C ASN A 104 -17.06 16.10 -9.98
N LEU A 105 -16.33 15.15 -10.55
CA LEU A 105 -15.30 15.36 -11.56
C LEU A 105 -15.85 15.18 -12.96
N ARG A 106 -15.18 15.78 -13.97
CA ARG A 106 -15.46 15.51 -15.38
C ARG A 106 -14.81 14.19 -15.83
N TYR A 107 -13.56 13.97 -15.40
CA TYR A 107 -12.82 12.75 -15.63
C TYR A 107 -11.97 12.43 -14.40
N CYS A 108 -11.87 11.14 -14.06
CA CYS A 108 -11.03 10.66 -12.98
C CYS A 108 -10.30 9.38 -13.43
N TYR A 109 -8.98 9.39 -13.31
CA TYR A 109 -8.22 8.15 -13.38
C TYR A 109 -8.22 7.50 -12.00
N ILE A 110 -8.87 6.36 -11.88
CA ILE A 110 -8.93 5.61 -10.62
C ILE A 110 -8.03 4.39 -10.74
N ARG A 111 -7.06 4.29 -9.83
CA ARG A 111 -6.14 3.17 -9.75
C ARG A 111 -6.39 2.40 -8.47
N LEU A 112 -6.78 1.14 -8.60
CA LEU A 112 -6.89 0.18 -7.51
C LEU A 112 -5.70 -0.79 -7.56
N ARG A 113 -5.02 -0.96 -6.43
CA ARG A 113 -4.11 -2.07 -6.17
C ARG A 113 -4.73 -2.84 -5.01
N ASP A 114 -5.13 -4.06 -5.25
CA ASP A 114 -5.64 -4.94 -4.21
C ASP A 114 -4.50 -5.82 -3.70
N SER A 115 -4.37 -5.92 -2.38
CA SER A 115 -3.33 -6.72 -1.70
C SER A 115 -3.79 -8.15 -1.40
N MET A 116 -5.00 -8.51 -1.85
CA MET A 116 -5.56 -9.83 -1.60
C MET A 116 -4.80 -10.97 -2.26
N VAL A 117 -4.99 -12.16 -1.70
CA VAL A 117 -4.64 -13.40 -2.37
C VAL A 117 -5.41 -13.50 -3.70
N PHE A 118 -4.68 -13.74 -4.78
CA PHE A 118 -5.26 -13.84 -6.12
C PHE A 118 -6.37 -14.88 -6.16
N ASN A 119 -7.55 -14.45 -6.60
CA ASN A 119 -8.71 -15.29 -6.85
C ASN A 119 -9.30 -14.93 -8.22
N VAL A 120 -9.52 -15.92 -9.06
CA VAL A 120 -10.04 -15.74 -10.43
C VAL A 120 -11.45 -15.14 -10.39
N ASP A 121 -12.31 -15.59 -9.50
CA ASP A 121 -13.69 -15.12 -9.40
C ASP A 121 -13.77 -13.64 -9.03
N ASP A 122 -12.89 -13.18 -8.14
CA ASP A 122 -12.82 -11.77 -7.74
C ASP A 122 -12.27 -10.90 -8.88
N CYS A 123 -11.30 -11.41 -9.65
CA CYS A 123 -10.87 -10.75 -10.88
C CYS A 123 -12.00 -10.60 -11.91
N ILE A 124 -12.81 -11.65 -12.11
CA ILE A 124 -13.97 -11.60 -13.01
C ILE A 124 -14.98 -10.57 -12.52
N LYS A 125 -15.28 -10.52 -11.22
CA LYS A 125 -16.20 -9.54 -10.64
C LYS A 125 -15.70 -8.10 -10.87
N LEU A 126 -14.40 -7.84 -10.69
CA LEU A 126 -13.82 -6.53 -10.99
C LEU A 126 -14.00 -6.16 -12.46
N LEU A 127 -13.68 -7.06 -13.38
CA LEU A 127 -13.83 -6.83 -14.83
C LEU A 127 -15.30 -6.58 -15.21
N VAL A 128 -16.23 -7.37 -14.70
CA VAL A 128 -17.69 -7.19 -14.91
C VAL A 128 -18.15 -5.86 -14.29
N GLY A 129 -17.57 -5.46 -13.17
CA GLY A 129 -17.81 -4.16 -12.54
C GLY A 129 -17.26 -2.96 -13.32
N GLY A 130 -16.51 -3.18 -14.40
CA GLY A 130 -15.96 -2.11 -15.26
C GLY A 130 -14.51 -1.72 -14.96
N TRP A 131 -13.82 -2.43 -14.06
CA TRP A 131 -12.38 -2.26 -13.88
C TRP A 131 -11.61 -2.84 -15.07
N VAL A 132 -10.52 -2.21 -15.42
CA VAL A 132 -9.66 -2.63 -16.54
C VAL A 132 -8.28 -3.00 -16.01
N ARG A 133 -7.84 -4.22 -16.29
CA ARG A 133 -6.47 -4.64 -15.97
C ARG A 133 -5.48 -3.91 -16.89
N PRO A 134 -4.46 -3.22 -16.35
CA PRO A 134 -3.46 -2.55 -17.18
C PRO A 134 -2.65 -3.57 -17.99
N LYS A 135 -2.31 -3.22 -19.23
CA LYS A 135 -1.48 -4.06 -20.12
C LYS A 135 -0.08 -4.31 -19.55
N THR A 136 0.47 -3.31 -18.86
CA THR A 136 1.77 -3.40 -18.18
C THR A 136 1.58 -3.23 -16.68
N SER A 137 2.28 -4.04 -15.87
CA SER A 137 2.22 -3.89 -14.42
C SER A 137 2.83 -2.54 -14.00
N LEU A 138 2.05 -1.77 -13.26
CA LEU A 138 2.48 -0.47 -12.71
C LEU A 138 3.16 -0.60 -11.32
N SER A 139 3.14 -1.80 -10.76
CA SER A 139 3.73 -2.13 -9.46
C SER A 139 4.08 -3.62 -9.45
N ALA A 140 4.82 -4.08 -8.43
CA ALA A 140 5.08 -5.51 -8.26
C ALA A 140 3.77 -6.32 -8.32
N ALA A 141 3.75 -7.31 -9.20
CA ALA A 141 2.57 -8.13 -9.44
C ALA A 141 2.34 -9.17 -8.34
N MET A 142 3.37 -9.48 -7.58
CA MET A 142 3.33 -10.48 -6.51
C MET A 142 4.07 -9.95 -5.28
N THR A 143 3.59 -10.35 -4.11
CA THR A 143 4.27 -10.17 -2.83
C THR A 143 4.29 -11.50 -2.09
N MET A 144 5.15 -11.59 -1.10
CA MET A 144 5.22 -12.74 -0.20
C MET A 144 5.00 -12.25 1.21
N SER A 145 4.27 -13.02 1.99
CA SER A 145 4.15 -12.82 3.43
C SER A 145 5.00 -13.86 4.18
N LEU A 146 5.63 -13.41 5.25
CA LEU A 146 6.41 -14.27 6.14
C LEU A 146 5.85 -14.07 7.55
N ASP A 147 5.49 -15.18 8.19
CA ASP A 147 5.12 -15.15 9.60
C ASP A 147 6.38 -15.00 10.46
N ILE A 148 6.58 -13.79 10.98
CA ILE A 148 7.72 -13.44 11.83
C ILE A 148 7.46 -13.67 13.33
N SER A 149 6.30 -14.20 13.72
CA SER A 149 6.01 -14.59 15.09
C SER A 149 6.73 -15.90 15.48
N GLN A 150 7.18 -16.66 14.49
CA GLN A 150 7.91 -17.91 14.65
C GLN A 150 9.36 -17.67 15.11
N PRO A 151 9.97 -18.61 15.87
CA PRO A 151 11.39 -18.57 16.15
C PRO A 151 12.24 -18.52 14.86
N VAL A 152 13.36 -17.79 14.90
CA VAL A 152 14.24 -17.58 13.74
C VAL A 152 14.70 -18.90 13.12
N GLU A 153 14.94 -19.94 13.94
CA GLU A 153 15.33 -21.28 13.51
C GLU A 153 14.26 -21.94 12.66
N VAL A 154 12.99 -21.77 13.03
CA VAL A 154 11.82 -22.28 12.29
C VAL A 154 11.68 -21.56 10.96
N ILE A 155 11.78 -20.23 10.97
CA ILE A 155 11.75 -19.42 9.76
C ILE A 155 12.88 -19.84 8.82
N ARG A 156 14.10 -20.00 9.34
CA ARG A 156 15.27 -20.44 8.57
C ARG A 156 15.10 -21.84 7.99
N ALA A 157 14.55 -22.78 8.76
CA ALA A 157 14.26 -24.14 8.29
C ALA A 157 13.21 -24.16 7.17
N GLY A 158 12.22 -23.26 7.22
CA GLY A 158 11.18 -23.10 6.19
C GLY A 158 11.66 -22.50 4.87
N LEU A 159 12.86 -21.91 4.83
CA LEU A 159 13.43 -21.39 3.58
C LEU A 159 13.74 -22.52 2.60
N THR A 160 13.63 -22.26 1.30
CA THR A 160 14.08 -23.22 0.28
C THR A 160 15.59 -23.48 0.41
N GLN A 161 16.05 -24.61 -0.09
CA GLN A 161 17.47 -24.99 -0.03
C GLN A 161 18.38 -23.93 -0.67
N SER A 162 17.94 -23.32 -1.77
CA SER A 162 18.66 -22.25 -2.45
C SER A 162 18.84 -21.03 -1.54
N TRP A 163 17.77 -20.58 -0.90
CA TRP A 163 17.83 -19.46 0.04
C TRP A 163 18.72 -19.74 1.26
N ARG A 164 18.64 -20.95 1.82
CA ARG A 164 19.53 -21.35 2.94
C ARG A 164 21.01 -21.33 2.55
N LYS A 165 21.34 -21.80 1.33
CA LYS A 165 22.73 -21.72 0.81
C LYS A 165 23.20 -20.29 0.63
N THR A 166 22.35 -19.43 0.05
CA THR A 166 22.66 -18.01 -0.15
C THR A 166 22.86 -17.31 1.19
N LEU A 167 21.98 -17.54 2.17
CA LEU A 167 22.08 -16.96 3.50
C LEU A 167 23.39 -17.39 4.20
N LYS A 168 23.75 -18.68 4.14
CA LYS A 168 25.02 -19.17 4.68
C LYS A 168 26.23 -18.49 4.02
N LYS A 169 26.20 -18.32 2.69
CA LYS A 169 27.27 -17.63 1.95
C LYS A 169 27.36 -16.17 2.36
N SER A 170 26.23 -15.47 2.45
CA SER A 170 26.19 -14.06 2.84
C SER A 170 26.68 -13.84 4.26
N SER A 171 26.34 -14.74 5.19
CA SER A 171 26.80 -14.65 6.58
C SER A 171 28.30 -14.84 6.75
N ALA A 172 28.99 -15.37 5.74
CA ALA A 172 30.46 -15.53 5.73
C ALA A 172 31.17 -14.36 5.04
N MET A 173 30.42 -13.40 4.50
CA MET A 173 31.02 -12.22 3.85
C MET A 173 31.44 -11.15 4.88
N PRO A 174 32.49 -10.36 4.61
CA PRO A 174 33.01 -9.37 5.53
C PRO A 174 32.19 -8.07 5.50
N PHE A 175 30.91 -8.18 5.84
CA PHE A 175 30.06 -6.99 6.06
C PHE A 175 29.25 -7.12 7.34
N SER A 176 28.93 -5.99 7.92
CA SER A 176 28.09 -5.88 9.12
C SER A 176 26.70 -5.35 8.76
N ILE A 177 25.69 -5.86 9.47
CA ILE A 177 24.33 -5.34 9.35
C ILE A 177 24.14 -4.25 10.42
N VAL A 178 23.69 -3.09 9.98
CA VAL A 178 23.52 -1.92 10.85
C VAL A 178 22.11 -1.33 10.68
N VAL A 179 21.61 -0.73 11.76
CA VAL A 179 20.40 0.10 11.66
C VAL A 179 20.81 1.50 11.22
N VAL A 180 20.20 1.99 10.14
CA VAL A 180 20.50 3.29 9.56
C VAL A 180 19.41 4.28 9.94
N ASN A 181 19.78 5.31 10.70
CA ASN A 181 18.84 6.34 11.15
C ASN A 181 19.09 7.71 10.48
N ASP A 182 20.08 7.81 9.60
CA ASP A 182 20.37 9.02 8.85
C ASP A 182 19.57 9.09 7.55
N PRO A 183 18.55 9.95 7.44
CA PRO A 183 17.75 10.10 6.24
C PRO A 183 18.53 10.62 5.04
N VAL A 184 19.62 11.35 5.26
CA VAL A 184 20.47 11.86 4.18
C VAL A 184 21.25 10.72 3.55
N ALA A 185 21.85 9.85 4.36
CA ALA A 185 22.54 8.66 3.88
C ALA A 185 21.60 7.73 3.09
N ILE A 186 20.39 7.51 3.59
CA ILE A 186 19.37 6.69 2.91
C ILE A 186 19.00 7.31 1.55
N ALA A 187 18.78 8.63 1.51
CA ALA A 187 18.44 9.33 0.26
C ALA A 187 19.58 9.26 -0.76
N SER A 188 20.83 9.41 -0.31
CA SER A 188 22.01 9.33 -1.18
C SER A 188 22.16 7.97 -1.82
N LEU A 189 22.04 6.89 -1.05
CA LEU A 189 22.06 5.51 -1.57
C LEU A 189 20.94 5.27 -2.58
N TYR A 190 19.74 5.80 -2.33
CA TYR A 190 18.63 5.70 -3.27
C TYR A 190 18.92 6.42 -4.59
N LEU A 191 19.50 7.63 -4.53
CA LEU A 191 19.86 8.40 -5.72
C LEU A 191 20.96 7.72 -6.53
N GLU A 192 21.95 7.13 -5.88
CA GLU A 192 23.00 6.34 -6.51
C GLU A 192 22.42 5.10 -7.22
N MET A 193 21.58 4.35 -6.53
CA MET A 193 20.87 3.20 -7.13
C MET A 193 20.01 3.63 -8.33
N LYS A 194 19.31 4.77 -8.22
CA LYS A 194 18.49 5.32 -9.31
C LYS A 194 19.36 5.65 -10.52
N SER A 195 20.50 6.28 -10.32
CA SER A 195 21.45 6.62 -11.36
C SER A 195 22.02 5.37 -12.05
N SER A 196 22.53 4.42 -11.25
CA SER A 196 23.17 3.20 -11.75
C SER A 196 22.20 2.31 -12.56
N LYS A 197 20.93 2.29 -12.21
CA LYS A 197 19.88 1.50 -12.88
C LYS A 197 19.11 2.29 -13.94
N SER A 198 19.48 3.53 -14.24
CA SER A 198 18.76 4.41 -15.17
C SER A 198 17.24 4.47 -14.91
N LEU A 199 16.84 4.43 -13.66
CA LEU A 199 15.42 4.41 -13.28
C LEU A 199 14.80 5.80 -13.50
N ARG A 200 13.76 5.87 -14.32
CA ARG A 200 12.96 7.09 -14.57
C ARG A 200 11.89 7.29 -13.48
N THR A 201 12.25 7.15 -12.22
CA THR A 201 11.31 7.41 -11.12
C THR A 201 11.37 8.90 -10.73
N ARG A 202 10.21 9.46 -10.32
CA ARG A 202 10.17 10.79 -9.71
C ARG A 202 10.96 10.78 -8.40
N GLU A 203 11.37 11.95 -7.92
CA GLU A 203 12.08 12.15 -6.65
C GLU A 203 11.17 11.88 -5.43
N ILE A 204 10.61 10.68 -5.38
CA ILE A 204 9.71 10.26 -4.29
C ILE A 204 10.51 10.04 -2.99
N TYR A 205 11.81 9.80 -3.10
CA TYR A 205 12.71 9.49 -1.99
C TYR A 205 13.80 10.53 -1.83
N SER A 206 13.44 11.82 -1.90
CA SER A 206 14.33 12.90 -1.46
C SER A 206 14.60 12.79 0.04
N ASP A 207 15.67 13.39 0.52
CA ASP A 207 15.98 13.47 1.95
C ASP A 207 14.83 14.04 2.79
N VAL A 208 14.10 15.02 2.25
CA VAL A 208 12.90 15.61 2.87
C VAL A 208 11.79 14.57 3.00
N ALA A 209 11.54 13.79 1.94
CA ALA A 209 10.51 12.75 1.96
C ALA A 209 10.87 11.61 2.94
N ILE A 210 12.14 11.20 2.97
CA ILE A 210 12.62 10.18 3.91
C ILE A 210 12.58 10.68 5.35
N LYS A 211 12.98 11.93 5.61
CA LYS A 211 12.84 12.56 6.94
C LYS A 211 11.40 12.58 7.41
N SER A 212 10.47 12.98 6.52
CA SER A 212 9.03 12.96 6.81
C SER A 212 8.54 11.56 7.13
N LEU A 213 8.93 10.56 6.33
CA LEU A 213 8.56 9.17 6.55
C LEU A 213 9.05 8.65 7.91
N MET A 214 10.34 8.84 8.21
CA MET A 214 10.93 8.41 9.47
C MET A 214 10.31 9.11 10.67
N LYS A 215 10.01 10.41 10.57
CA LYS A 215 9.34 11.17 11.64
C LYS A 215 7.91 10.66 11.90
N ILE A 216 7.14 10.40 10.85
CA ILE A 216 5.73 10.01 10.96
C ILE A 216 5.59 8.58 11.48
N PHE A 217 6.42 7.67 10.99
CA PHE A 217 6.36 6.26 11.40
C PHE A 217 7.12 6.00 12.72
N GLY A 218 8.09 6.85 13.08
CA GLY A 218 8.84 6.74 14.33
C GLY A 218 9.40 5.33 14.54
N ASN A 219 9.04 4.69 15.64
CA ASN A 219 9.48 3.33 15.98
C ASN A 219 8.87 2.21 15.09
N ASN A 220 7.90 2.54 14.25
CA ASN A 220 7.27 1.59 13.32
C ASN A 220 7.99 1.46 11.98
N ILE A 221 9.14 2.14 11.81
CA ILE A 221 10.01 2.01 10.64
C ILE A 221 11.43 1.66 11.09
N VAL A 222 12.00 0.67 10.44
CA VAL A 222 13.41 0.28 10.65
C VAL A 222 14.07 0.22 9.29
N VAL A 223 15.18 0.93 9.12
CA VAL A 223 16.01 0.85 7.93
C VAL A 223 17.26 0.07 8.26
N VAL A 224 17.51 -0.99 7.50
CA VAL A 224 18.66 -1.87 7.70
C VAL A 224 19.59 -1.71 6.51
N GLY A 225 20.86 -1.44 6.79
CA GLY A 225 21.93 -1.35 5.82
C GLY A 225 22.99 -2.44 6.02
N ALA A 226 23.73 -2.75 4.97
CA ALA A 226 24.94 -3.53 5.06
C ALA A 226 26.13 -2.62 4.85
N LYS A 227 27.14 -2.69 5.71
CA LYS A 227 28.42 -2.00 5.57
C LYS A 227 29.51 -3.02 5.30
N ASP A 228 30.37 -2.70 4.35
CA ASP A 228 31.59 -3.49 4.11
C ASP A 228 32.65 -3.27 5.20
N ALA A 229 33.81 -3.91 5.03
CA ALA A 229 34.92 -3.77 5.98
C ALA A 229 35.52 -2.34 6.02
N GLU A 230 35.28 -1.55 4.97
CA GLU A 230 35.77 -0.16 4.85
C GLU A 230 34.78 0.86 5.39
N GLY A 231 33.58 0.41 5.80
CA GLY A 231 32.54 1.25 6.41
C GLY A 231 31.65 1.98 5.40
N SER A 232 31.71 1.58 4.12
CA SER A 232 30.89 2.11 3.03
C SER A 232 29.53 1.43 2.94
#